data_a0cde74b29050637bd23a9366f3f2281
#
_entry.id   a0cde74b29050637bd23a9366f3f2281
#
_cell.length_a   1.000
_cell.length_b   1.000
_cell.length_c   1.000
_cell.angle_alpha   90.00
_cell.angle_beta   90.00
_cell.angle_gamma   90.00
#
_symmetry.space_group_name_H-M   'P 1'
#
loop_
_entity.id
_entity.type
_entity.pdbx_description
1 polymer ?
#
loop_
_entity_poly.entity_id
_entity_poly.type
_entity_poly.pdbx_seq_one_letter_code
_entity_poly.pdbx_strand_id
1 'polypeptide(L)'
;MFRNGLEVGPVAGKGRSRPEDVLVKIPALMLLSGMGYTYLPGAKTEKDPDTGILTGVLKESVEKINGVKLSDGLFSALTADLRELLGADDSGLGFYSALRDGWNGLKLLDFDKPEWNRFLTGTEISYGRDRSRFQPDITVFVNGLPLAMIEVKSPEQKGGVLAECERMRRRIRRKEFRRYLQAVQLWVFSNDGNREERGFLPGDGAYFTSGAGDGFSVFPGPE
;
A
#
# COMPACT_ATOMS: atom_id res chain seq x y z
N MET A 1 -0.49 -30.83 6.51
CA MET A 1 0.45 -31.21 5.43
C MET A 1 0.04 -30.44 4.19
N PHE A 2 0.47 -29.17 4.04
CA PHE A 2 0.18 -28.35 2.87
C PHE A 2 1.51 -27.97 2.24
N ARG A 3 1.83 -28.68 1.14
CA ARG A 3 2.88 -28.29 0.21
C ARG A 3 2.22 -27.39 -0.86
N ASN A 4 2.45 -26.09 -0.80
CA ASN A 4 2.32 -25.23 -1.97
C ASN A 4 3.71 -24.68 -2.27
N GLY A 5 4.35 -25.26 -3.29
CA GLY A 5 5.63 -24.81 -3.79
C GLY A 5 5.49 -23.43 -4.43
N LEU A 6 6.12 -22.44 -3.84
CA LEU A 6 6.46 -21.21 -4.52
C LEU A 6 7.59 -21.52 -5.51
N GLU A 7 7.26 -21.66 -6.79
CA GLU A 7 8.27 -21.56 -7.85
C GLU A 7 8.75 -20.09 -7.90
N VAL A 8 9.90 -19.85 -7.30
CA VAL A 8 10.63 -18.60 -7.47
C VAL A 8 11.28 -18.67 -8.86
N GLY A 9 10.59 -18.08 -9.85
CA GLY A 9 11.17 -17.89 -11.18
C GLY A 9 12.46 -17.05 -11.09
N PRO A 10 13.44 -17.24 -12.01
CA PRO A 10 14.71 -16.56 -11.95
C PRO A 10 14.50 -15.05 -12.08
N VAL A 11 14.98 -14.30 -11.10
CA VAL A 11 15.10 -12.83 -11.15
C VAL A 11 16.16 -12.51 -12.19
N ALA A 12 15.73 -12.19 -13.40
CA ALA A 12 16.61 -11.71 -14.46
C ALA A 12 16.98 -10.25 -14.17
N GLY A 13 18.16 -10.04 -13.59
CA GLY A 13 18.73 -8.72 -13.40
C GLY A 13 20.12 -8.85 -12.79
N LYS A 14 21.18 -8.65 -13.59
CA LYS A 14 22.56 -8.46 -13.12
C LYS A 14 22.68 -7.11 -12.41
N GLY A 15 22.07 -6.98 -11.23
CA GLY A 15 22.27 -5.88 -10.30
C GLY A 15 22.62 -6.48 -8.95
N ARG A 16 23.67 -5.98 -8.28
CA ARG A 16 23.91 -6.28 -6.87
C ARG A 16 22.61 -5.93 -6.14
N SER A 17 21.96 -6.90 -5.51
CA SER A 17 20.81 -6.65 -4.64
C SER A 17 21.21 -5.60 -3.61
N ARG A 18 20.42 -4.52 -3.52
CA ARG A 18 20.71 -3.48 -2.53
C ARG A 18 20.51 -4.08 -1.14
N PRO A 19 21.33 -3.72 -0.15
CA PRO A 19 21.18 -4.22 1.22
C PRO A 19 19.74 -4.03 1.75
N GLU A 20 19.11 -2.91 1.45
CA GLU A 20 17.73 -2.62 1.87
C GLU A 20 16.70 -3.58 1.26
N ASP A 21 16.91 -4.08 0.03
CA ASP A 21 16.01 -5.04 -0.60
C ASP A 21 16.04 -6.39 0.14
N VAL A 22 17.23 -6.86 0.48
CA VAL A 22 17.41 -8.17 1.13
C VAL A 22 17.11 -8.11 2.63
N LEU A 23 17.53 -7.03 3.29
CA LEU A 23 17.48 -6.93 4.74
C LEU A 23 16.15 -6.43 5.28
N VAL A 24 15.39 -5.66 4.49
CA VAL A 24 14.15 -5.03 4.96
C VAL A 24 12.96 -5.37 4.06
N LYS A 25 13.07 -5.17 2.74
CA LYS A 25 11.92 -5.33 1.82
C LYS A 25 11.45 -6.79 1.74
N ILE A 26 12.37 -7.76 1.57
CA ILE A 26 12.00 -9.18 1.49
C ILE A 26 11.39 -9.67 2.79
N PRO A 27 11.95 -9.43 3.98
CA PRO A 27 11.32 -9.77 5.25
C PRO A 27 9.93 -9.19 5.42
N ALA A 28 9.72 -7.91 5.06
CA ALA A 28 8.41 -7.28 5.11
C ALA A 28 7.38 -7.98 4.20
N LEU A 29 7.78 -8.37 2.98
CA LEU A 29 6.91 -9.14 2.07
C LEU A 29 6.60 -10.54 2.61
N MET A 30 7.58 -11.20 3.23
CA MET A 30 7.37 -12.51 3.86
C MET A 30 6.38 -12.42 5.02
N LEU A 31 6.49 -11.37 5.84
CA LEU A 31 5.55 -11.09 6.92
C LEU A 31 4.14 -10.87 6.37
N LEU A 32 3.97 -9.99 5.39
CA LEU A 32 2.67 -9.75 4.75
C LEU A 32 2.10 -11.03 4.14
N SER A 33 2.92 -11.84 3.48
CA SER A 33 2.49 -13.15 2.94
C SER A 33 2.04 -14.10 4.05
N GLY A 34 2.76 -14.14 5.17
CA GLY A 34 2.38 -14.91 6.37
C GLY A 34 1.07 -14.44 7.00
N MET A 35 0.73 -13.16 6.83
CA MET A 35 -0.56 -12.57 7.24
C MET A 35 -1.70 -12.81 6.24
N GLY A 36 -1.44 -13.50 5.13
CA GLY A 36 -2.45 -13.84 4.12
C GLY A 36 -2.53 -12.88 2.92
N TYR A 37 -1.60 -11.93 2.78
CA TYR A 37 -1.55 -11.09 1.60
C TYR A 37 -1.01 -11.85 0.39
N THR A 38 -1.66 -11.69 -0.75
CA THR A 38 -1.19 -12.25 -2.02
C THR A 38 -0.26 -11.24 -2.71
N TYR A 39 0.93 -11.70 -3.12
CA TYR A 39 1.88 -10.86 -3.84
C TYR A 39 1.46 -10.65 -5.29
N LEU A 40 1.55 -9.39 -5.75
CA LEU A 40 1.31 -8.96 -7.13
C LEU A 40 2.63 -8.59 -7.80
N PRO A 41 2.98 -9.19 -8.93
CA PRO A 41 4.13 -8.75 -9.74
C PRO A 41 3.89 -7.35 -10.30
N GLY A 42 4.68 -6.37 -9.87
CA GLY A 42 4.47 -4.94 -10.19
C GLY A 42 4.42 -4.61 -11.68
N ALA A 43 5.18 -5.31 -12.51
CA ALA A 43 5.28 -5.01 -13.95
C ALA A 43 4.03 -5.35 -14.79
N LYS A 44 3.10 -6.16 -14.26
CA LYS A 44 1.91 -6.64 -14.99
C LYS A 44 0.59 -6.19 -14.36
N THR A 45 0.63 -5.37 -13.34
CA THR A 45 -0.56 -4.97 -12.60
C THR A 45 -1.27 -3.83 -13.29
N GLU A 46 -2.45 -4.10 -13.86
CA GLU A 46 -3.30 -3.07 -14.44
C GLU A 46 -3.91 -2.22 -13.33
N LYS A 47 -3.77 -0.91 -13.46
CA LYS A 47 -4.24 0.07 -12.48
C LYS A 47 -4.57 1.40 -13.11
N ASP A 48 -5.41 2.16 -12.47
CA ASP A 48 -5.59 3.58 -12.78
C ASP A 48 -4.30 4.35 -12.45
N PRO A 49 -3.69 5.03 -13.41
CA PRO A 49 -2.39 5.68 -13.21
C PRO A 49 -2.44 6.87 -12.25
N ASP A 50 -3.60 7.51 -12.09
CA ASP A 50 -3.76 8.71 -11.27
C ASP A 50 -4.09 8.39 -9.79
N THR A 51 -4.86 7.33 -9.56
CA THR A 51 -5.29 6.92 -8.22
C THR A 51 -4.55 5.71 -7.68
N GLY A 52 -3.96 4.91 -8.56
CA GLY A 52 -3.33 3.65 -8.20
C GLY A 52 -4.30 2.49 -7.93
N ILE A 53 -5.59 2.72 -8.13
CA ILE A 53 -6.62 1.70 -7.90
C ILE A 53 -6.49 0.57 -8.94
N LEU A 54 -6.49 -0.68 -8.47
CA LEU A 54 -6.56 -1.87 -9.30
C LEU A 54 -8.01 -2.10 -9.73
N THR A 55 -8.42 -1.49 -10.84
CA THR A 55 -9.84 -1.37 -11.21
C THR A 55 -10.53 -2.72 -11.40
N GLY A 56 -9.87 -3.71 -12.02
CA GLY A 56 -10.42 -5.06 -12.16
C GLY A 56 -10.64 -5.74 -10.80
N VAL A 57 -9.65 -5.63 -9.91
CA VAL A 57 -9.76 -6.18 -8.55
C VAL A 57 -10.85 -5.48 -7.74
N LEU A 58 -10.96 -4.15 -7.87
CA LEU A 58 -12.01 -3.38 -7.19
C LEU A 58 -13.39 -3.84 -7.63
N LYS A 59 -13.64 -3.97 -8.95
CA LYS A 59 -14.93 -4.44 -9.48
C LYS A 59 -15.31 -5.80 -8.90
N GLU A 60 -14.43 -6.78 -9.03
CA GLU A 60 -14.65 -8.14 -8.52
C GLU A 60 -14.90 -8.17 -7.02
N SER A 61 -14.14 -7.38 -6.24
CA SER A 61 -14.27 -7.34 -4.79
C SER A 61 -15.58 -6.69 -4.35
N VAL A 62 -15.95 -5.54 -4.92
CA VAL A 62 -17.22 -4.87 -4.60
C VAL A 62 -18.42 -5.75 -4.98
N GLU A 63 -18.38 -6.41 -6.12
CA GLU A 63 -19.41 -7.38 -6.51
C GLU A 63 -19.53 -8.52 -5.50
N LYS A 64 -18.42 -9.07 -5.06
CA LYS A 64 -18.37 -10.19 -4.11
C LYS A 64 -18.92 -9.80 -2.74
N ILE A 65 -18.44 -8.70 -2.14
CA ILE A 65 -18.81 -8.33 -0.77
C ILE A 65 -20.26 -7.84 -0.67
N ASN A 66 -20.84 -7.33 -1.77
CA ASN A 66 -22.23 -6.88 -1.81
C ASN A 66 -23.20 -7.91 -2.42
N GLY A 67 -22.69 -9.02 -2.97
CA GLY A 67 -23.54 -10.03 -3.61
C GLY A 67 -24.26 -9.53 -4.86
N VAL A 68 -23.69 -8.58 -5.59
CA VAL A 68 -24.31 -7.95 -6.78
C VAL A 68 -23.40 -8.02 -7.98
N LYS A 69 -23.94 -7.78 -9.18
CA LYS A 69 -23.17 -7.55 -10.40
C LYS A 69 -23.25 -6.07 -10.79
N LEU A 70 -22.11 -5.45 -10.99
CA LEU A 70 -22.02 -4.07 -11.40
C LEU A 70 -22.07 -3.96 -12.93
N SER A 71 -23.02 -3.19 -13.45
CA SER A 71 -22.97 -2.79 -14.86
C SER A 71 -21.74 -1.91 -15.12
N ASP A 72 -21.29 -1.85 -16.36
CA ASP A 72 -20.12 -1.02 -16.71
C ASP A 72 -20.39 0.47 -16.43
N GLY A 73 -21.63 0.93 -16.62
CA GLY A 73 -22.01 2.30 -16.29
C GLY A 73 -21.92 2.60 -14.79
N LEU A 74 -22.42 1.70 -13.93
CA LEU A 74 -22.36 1.87 -12.47
C LEU A 74 -20.91 1.79 -11.97
N PHE A 75 -20.10 0.89 -12.52
CA PHE A 75 -18.69 0.80 -12.16
C PHE A 75 -17.89 2.03 -12.62
N SER A 76 -18.20 2.56 -13.81
CA SER A 76 -17.61 3.83 -14.29
C SER A 76 -17.96 5.00 -13.38
N ALA A 77 -19.21 5.08 -12.89
CA ALA A 77 -19.63 6.11 -11.93
C ALA A 77 -18.86 5.96 -10.62
N LEU A 78 -18.77 4.75 -10.06
CA LEU A 78 -18.00 4.48 -8.84
C LEU A 78 -16.54 4.96 -8.99
N THR A 79 -15.86 4.58 -10.05
CA THR A 79 -14.45 4.94 -10.25
C THR A 79 -14.25 6.44 -10.51
N ALA A 80 -15.21 7.11 -11.15
CA ALA A 80 -15.21 8.56 -11.34
C ALA A 80 -15.36 9.30 -10.01
N ASP A 81 -16.33 8.90 -9.18
CA ASP A 81 -16.55 9.50 -7.87
C ASP A 81 -15.36 9.28 -6.93
N LEU A 82 -14.78 8.08 -6.90
CA LEU A 82 -13.56 7.82 -6.13
C LEU A 82 -12.40 8.71 -6.59
N ARG A 83 -12.25 8.92 -7.91
CA ARG A 83 -11.23 9.81 -8.45
C ARG A 83 -11.47 11.27 -8.06
N GLU A 84 -12.73 11.70 -8.00
CA GLU A 84 -13.11 13.05 -7.55
C GLU A 84 -12.80 13.23 -6.06
N LEU A 85 -13.25 12.32 -5.20
CA LEU A 85 -12.96 12.32 -3.76
C LEU A 85 -11.46 12.38 -3.49
N LEU A 86 -10.67 11.56 -4.19
CA LEU A 86 -9.21 11.55 -4.07
C LEU A 86 -8.54 12.80 -4.65
N GLY A 87 -9.24 13.59 -5.44
CA GLY A 87 -8.76 14.87 -5.97
C GLY A 87 -9.11 16.08 -5.11
N ALA A 88 -10.04 15.92 -4.17
CA ALA A 88 -10.52 17.00 -3.29
C ALA A 88 -9.40 17.53 -2.38
N ASP A 89 -9.55 18.77 -1.93
CA ASP A 89 -8.59 19.42 -1.02
C ASP A 89 -9.06 19.27 0.44
N ASP A 90 -9.31 18.04 0.85
CA ASP A 90 -9.90 17.68 2.15
C ASP A 90 -9.01 16.69 2.93
N SER A 91 -7.76 16.53 2.51
CA SER A 91 -6.82 15.56 3.09
C SER A 91 -7.30 14.10 3.06
N GLY A 92 -8.16 13.75 2.08
CA GLY A 92 -8.70 12.40 1.90
C GLY A 92 -9.91 12.06 2.77
N LEU A 93 -10.51 13.05 3.46
CA LEU A 93 -11.64 12.82 4.35
C LEU A 93 -12.85 12.24 3.62
N GLY A 94 -13.16 12.75 2.42
CA GLY A 94 -14.26 12.24 1.60
C GLY A 94 -14.03 10.78 1.19
N PHE A 95 -12.81 10.44 0.81
CA PHE A 95 -12.46 9.05 0.47
C PHE A 95 -12.53 8.14 1.71
N TYR A 96 -12.00 8.58 2.85
CA TYR A 96 -12.11 7.83 4.11
C TYR A 96 -13.58 7.57 4.48
N SER A 97 -14.46 8.58 4.31
CA SER A 97 -15.89 8.41 4.56
C SER A 97 -16.51 7.37 3.63
N ALA A 98 -16.14 7.37 2.35
CA ALA A 98 -16.60 6.34 1.41
C ALA A 98 -16.09 4.93 1.76
N LEU A 99 -14.88 4.79 2.32
CA LEU A 99 -14.39 3.50 2.83
C LEU A 99 -15.22 3.00 4.01
N ARG A 100 -15.58 3.89 4.94
CA ARG A 100 -16.30 3.58 6.16
C ARG A 100 -17.79 3.32 5.90
N ASP A 101 -18.44 4.21 5.15
CA ASP A 101 -19.90 4.25 5.02
C ASP A 101 -20.38 3.58 3.71
N GLY A 102 -19.46 3.31 2.79
CA GLY A 102 -19.76 2.79 1.46
C GLY A 102 -20.04 3.88 0.42
N TRP A 103 -20.33 3.46 -0.80
CA TRP A 103 -20.68 4.31 -1.93
C TRP A 103 -22.04 3.89 -2.48
N ASN A 104 -23.02 4.79 -2.48
CA ASN A 104 -24.40 4.53 -2.96
C ASN A 104 -24.99 3.20 -2.42
N GLY A 105 -24.79 2.93 -1.13
CA GLY A 105 -25.25 1.71 -0.48
C GLY A 105 -24.39 0.45 -0.75
N LEU A 106 -23.31 0.57 -1.50
CA LEU A 106 -22.35 -0.52 -1.74
C LEU A 106 -21.15 -0.38 -0.79
N LYS A 107 -20.83 -1.44 -0.07
CA LYS A 107 -19.59 -1.53 0.72
C LYS A 107 -18.39 -1.57 -0.22
N LEU A 108 -17.38 -0.76 0.05
CA LEU A 108 -16.05 -0.84 -0.59
C LEU A 108 -15.12 -1.78 0.17
N LEU A 109 -15.32 -1.86 1.49
CA LEU A 109 -14.65 -2.77 2.42
C LEU A 109 -15.71 -3.46 3.29
N ASP A 110 -15.50 -4.73 3.60
CA ASP A 110 -16.34 -5.42 4.58
C ASP A 110 -15.60 -5.48 5.93
N PHE A 111 -16.04 -4.66 6.88
CA PHE A 111 -15.49 -4.63 8.23
C PHE A 111 -16.12 -5.70 9.15
N ASP A 112 -17.31 -6.18 8.80
CA ASP A 112 -18.02 -7.20 9.58
C ASP A 112 -17.47 -8.62 9.29
N LYS A 113 -17.01 -8.82 8.04
CA LYS A 113 -16.43 -10.07 7.55
C LYS A 113 -15.10 -9.76 6.82
N PRO A 114 -14.03 -9.46 7.56
CA PRO A 114 -12.75 -9.06 6.96
C PRO A 114 -12.19 -10.08 5.97
N GLU A 115 -12.47 -11.37 6.16
CA GLU A 115 -12.06 -12.47 5.26
C GLU A 115 -12.71 -12.43 3.88
N TRP A 116 -13.75 -11.61 3.71
CA TRP A 116 -14.37 -11.39 2.39
C TRP A 116 -13.62 -10.38 1.54
N ASN A 117 -12.79 -9.57 2.17
CA ASN A 117 -11.92 -8.66 1.46
C ASN A 117 -10.75 -9.42 0.80
N ARG A 118 -10.21 -8.80 -0.23
CA ARG A 118 -9.04 -9.29 -0.95
C ARG A 118 -7.81 -8.49 -0.58
N PHE A 119 -6.86 -9.12 0.10
CA PHE A 119 -5.62 -8.52 0.57
C PHE A 119 -4.49 -8.81 -0.40
N LEU A 120 -3.86 -7.76 -0.94
CA LEU A 120 -2.80 -7.87 -1.93
C LEU A 120 -1.63 -6.96 -1.56
N THR A 121 -0.43 -7.34 -1.97
CA THR A 121 0.77 -6.52 -1.81
C THR A 121 1.60 -6.53 -3.09
N GLY A 122 2.25 -5.44 -3.41
CA GLY A 122 3.14 -5.34 -4.56
C GLY A 122 4.30 -4.41 -4.31
N THR A 123 5.41 -4.65 -5.00
CA THR A 123 6.62 -3.85 -4.89
C THR A 123 6.81 -2.96 -6.11
N GLU A 124 7.37 -1.78 -5.86
CA GLU A 124 7.84 -0.87 -6.91
C GLU A 124 6.77 -0.57 -7.97
N ILE A 125 5.50 -0.51 -7.53
CA ILE A 125 4.39 -0.15 -8.39
C ILE A 125 4.44 1.36 -8.63
N SER A 126 4.70 1.77 -9.88
CA SER A 126 4.82 3.19 -10.23
C SER A 126 3.45 3.87 -10.32
N TYR A 127 3.35 5.07 -9.80
CA TYR A 127 2.19 5.96 -9.86
C TYR A 127 2.55 7.26 -10.54
N GLY A 128 1.55 7.92 -11.14
CA GLY A 128 1.74 9.16 -11.88
C GLY A 128 2.14 8.91 -13.34
N ARG A 129 2.30 10.02 -14.06
CA ARG A 129 2.57 10.02 -15.52
C ARG A 129 3.91 10.70 -15.78
N ASP A 130 4.59 10.24 -16.82
CA ASP A 130 5.81 10.83 -17.37
C ASP A 130 6.92 11.11 -16.34
N ARG A 131 7.33 12.39 -16.23
CA ARG A 131 8.41 12.82 -15.33
C ARG A 131 7.98 12.89 -13.85
N SER A 132 6.69 12.81 -13.56
CA SER A 132 6.13 12.85 -12.21
C SER A 132 5.77 11.44 -11.73
N ARG A 133 6.74 10.52 -11.78
CA ARG A 133 6.55 9.16 -11.25
C ARG A 133 6.95 9.10 -9.79
N PHE A 134 6.12 8.40 -9.04
CA PHE A 134 6.39 7.98 -7.67
C PHE A 134 6.27 6.46 -7.59
N GLN A 135 7.17 5.83 -6.86
CA GLN A 135 7.27 4.37 -6.78
C GLN A 135 7.57 4.00 -5.34
N PRO A 136 6.54 3.68 -4.54
CA PRO A 136 6.72 3.15 -3.20
C PRO A 136 7.47 1.82 -3.22
N ASP A 137 8.23 1.54 -2.17
CA ASP A 137 8.91 0.26 -2.03
C ASP A 137 7.91 -0.89 -1.98
N ILE A 138 6.87 -0.76 -1.14
CA ILE A 138 5.77 -1.73 -1.03
C ILE A 138 4.45 -0.96 -0.98
N THR A 139 3.46 -1.42 -1.75
CA THR A 139 2.06 -0.97 -1.64
C THR A 139 1.19 -2.11 -1.18
N VAL A 140 0.32 -1.83 -0.23
CA VAL A 140 -0.67 -2.77 0.30
C VAL A 140 -2.05 -2.36 -0.20
N PHE A 141 -2.76 -3.32 -0.78
CA PHE A 141 -4.10 -3.11 -1.31
C PHE A 141 -5.12 -3.92 -0.53
N VAL A 142 -6.27 -3.32 -0.32
CA VAL A 142 -7.48 -4.04 0.10
C VAL A 142 -8.55 -3.80 -0.95
N ASN A 143 -9.11 -4.87 -1.49
CA ASN A 143 -10.10 -4.81 -2.58
C ASN A 143 -9.64 -3.99 -3.81
N GLY A 144 -8.32 -3.95 -4.06
CA GLY A 144 -7.74 -3.17 -5.15
C GLY A 144 -7.52 -1.68 -4.84
N LEU A 145 -7.89 -1.20 -3.65
CA LEU A 145 -7.62 0.16 -3.18
C LEU A 145 -6.24 0.20 -2.51
N PRO A 146 -5.34 1.13 -2.86
CA PRO A 146 -4.01 1.25 -2.27
C PRO A 146 -4.09 1.93 -0.90
N LEU A 147 -4.37 1.16 0.16
CA LEU A 147 -4.68 1.70 1.49
C LEU A 147 -3.46 1.87 2.40
N ALA A 148 -2.36 1.16 2.12
CA ALA A 148 -1.13 1.39 2.86
C ALA A 148 0.09 1.35 1.94
N MET A 149 1.14 2.05 2.34
CA MET A 149 2.45 1.95 1.72
C MET A 149 3.55 1.82 2.77
N ILE A 150 4.61 1.12 2.40
CA ILE A 150 5.78 0.92 3.24
C ILE A 150 7.00 1.39 2.46
N GLU A 151 7.72 2.35 3.02
CA GLU A 151 9.02 2.81 2.54
C GLU A 151 10.10 2.21 3.44
N VAL A 152 11.04 1.54 2.85
CA VAL A 152 12.14 0.90 3.57
C VAL A 152 13.45 1.65 3.39
N LYS A 153 14.31 1.57 4.37
CA LYS A 153 15.65 2.15 4.33
C LYS A 153 16.67 1.16 4.88
N SER A 154 17.90 1.24 4.41
CA SER A 154 18.98 0.44 4.97
C SER A 154 19.18 0.79 6.45
N PRO A 155 19.38 -0.22 7.32
CA PRO A 155 19.69 0.00 8.74
C PRO A 155 20.94 0.86 8.95
N GLU A 156 21.88 0.80 8.02
CA GLU A 156 23.14 1.55 8.07
C GLU A 156 22.98 3.04 7.76
N GLN A 157 21.84 3.42 7.15
CA GLN A 157 21.60 4.80 6.74
C GLN A 157 21.05 5.64 7.91
N LYS A 158 21.94 6.29 8.65
CA LYS A 158 21.56 7.20 9.73
C LYS A 158 20.60 8.29 9.26
N GLY A 159 19.47 8.43 9.95
CA GLY A 159 18.44 9.44 9.61
C GLY A 159 17.65 9.16 8.33
N GLY A 160 17.84 8.01 7.68
CA GLY A 160 17.19 7.68 6.41
C GLY A 160 15.65 7.69 6.49
N VAL A 161 15.09 7.18 7.59
CA VAL A 161 13.65 7.19 7.84
C VAL A 161 13.10 8.61 7.95
N LEU A 162 13.73 9.48 8.75
CA LEU A 162 13.28 10.87 8.90
C LEU A 162 13.36 11.65 7.60
N ALA A 163 14.44 11.48 6.83
CA ALA A 163 14.58 12.11 5.53
C ALA A 163 13.49 11.65 4.55
N GLU A 164 13.11 10.36 4.59
CA GLU A 164 12.01 9.83 3.80
C GLU A 164 10.66 10.41 4.20
N CYS A 165 10.38 10.50 5.50
CA CYS A 165 9.18 11.13 6.02
C CYS A 165 9.06 12.59 5.53
N GLU A 166 10.14 13.36 5.61
CA GLU A 166 10.14 14.73 5.10
C GLU A 166 9.96 14.81 3.58
N ARG A 167 10.54 13.86 2.83
CA ARG A 167 10.35 13.75 1.39
C ARG A 167 8.88 13.50 1.06
N MET A 168 8.21 12.61 1.79
CA MET A 168 6.79 12.32 1.61
C MET A 168 5.91 13.50 2.01
N ARG A 169 6.22 14.21 3.08
CA ARG A 169 5.53 15.46 3.42
C ARG A 169 5.59 16.53 2.32
N ARG A 170 6.71 16.60 1.60
CA ARG A 170 6.82 17.47 0.42
C ARG A 170 6.01 16.96 -0.76
N ARG A 171 5.94 15.63 -0.97
CA ARG A 171 5.19 15.02 -2.06
C ARG A 171 3.68 15.20 -1.92
N ILE A 172 3.13 15.10 -0.71
CA ILE A 172 1.69 15.24 -0.48
C ILE A 172 1.16 16.63 -0.85
N ARG A 173 2.04 17.65 -0.79
CA ARG A 173 1.70 19.02 -1.20
C ARG A 173 1.66 19.19 -2.73
N ARG A 174 2.14 18.21 -3.49
CA ARG A 174 2.20 18.25 -4.95
C ARG A 174 0.93 17.66 -5.52
N LYS A 175 0.21 18.44 -6.33
CA LYS A 175 -1.09 18.06 -6.91
C LYS A 175 -1.04 16.77 -7.74
N GLU A 176 0.09 16.51 -8.42
CA GLU A 176 0.28 15.33 -9.25
C GLU A 176 0.27 14.00 -8.48
N PHE A 177 0.57 14.00 -7.18
CA PHE A 177 0.55 12.81 -6.34
C PHE A 177 -0.64 12.75 -5.38
N ARG A 178 -1.46 13.82 -5.35
CA ARG A 178 -2.55 13.97 -4.38
C ARG A 178 -3.46 12.76 -4.37
N ARG A 179 -3.99 12.36 -5.52
CA ARG A 179 -4.96 11.26 -5.59
C ARG A 179 -4.46 9.96 -5.01
N TYR A 180 -3.25 9.57 -5.37
CA TYR A 180 -2.65 8.36 -4.81
C TYR A 180 -2.37 8.51 -3.31
N LEU A 181 -1.76 9.60 -2.89
CA LEU A 181 -1.37 9.79 -1.50
C LEU A 181 -2.56 9.96 -0.57
N GLN A 182 -3.68 10.50 -1.04
CA GLN A 182 -4.94 10.55 -0.28
C GLN A 182 -5.67 9.20 -0.22
N ALA A 183 -5.42 8.29 -1.16
CA ALA A 183 -5.93 6.92 -1.06
C ALA A 183 -5.22 6.14 0.06
N VAL A 184 -3.95 6.42 0.28
CA VAL A 184 -3.12 5.72 1.29
C VAL A 184 -3.48 6.21 2.70
N GLN A 185 -4.14 5.35 3.48
CA GLN A 185 -4.58 5.65 4.84
C GLN A 185 -3.49 5.40 5.89
N LEU A 186 -2.49 4.57 5.56
CA LEU A 186 -1.38 4.22 6.45
C LEU A 186 -0.05 4.31 5.73
N TRP A 187 0.85 5.15 6.25
CA TRP A 187 2.22 5.25 5.77
C TRP A 187 3.16 4.65 6.81
N VAL A 188 3.92 3.66 6.40
CA VAL A 188 4.90 2.98 7.24
C VAL A 188 6.31 3.27 6.72
N PHE A 189 7.19 3.66 7.61
CA PHE A 189 8.60 3.86 7.32
C PHE A 189 9.41 2.94 8.21
N SER A 190 10.24 2.08 7.63
CA SER A 190 11.00 1.09 8.38
C SER A 190 12.45 1.04 7.89
N ASN A 191 13.37 0.85 8.83
CA ASN A 191 14.78 0.57 8.54
C ASN A 191 15.29 -0.71 9.20
N ASP A 192 14.39 -1.51 9.81
CA ASP A 192 14.77 -2.72 10.59
C ASP A 192 15.89 -2.42 11.62
N GLY A 193 15.88 -1.20 12.19
CA GLY A 193 16.92 -0.72 13.08
C GLY A 193 16.85 -1.41 14.44
N ASN A 194 17.87 -2.04 14.89
CA ASN A 194 18.18 -2.81 16.12
C ASN A 194 18.35 -4.31 15.90
N ARG A 195 18.68 -4.68 14.66
CA ARG A 195 18.90 -6.07 14.30
C ARG A 195 20.02 -6.75 15.13
N GLU A 196 21.03 -5.96 15.54
CA GLU A 196 22.20 -6.48 16.27
C GLU A 196 21.93 -6.68 17.76
N GLU A 197 20.98 -5.92 18.35
CA GLU A 197 20.75 -5.95 19.79
C GLU A 197 19.70 -6.97 20.24
N ARG A 198 18.81 -7.42 19.35
CA ARG A 198 17.65 -8.26 19.72
C ARG A 198 17.57 -9.62 19.04
N GLY A 199 18.52 -9.97 18.18
CA GLY A 199 18.36 -11.12 17.31
C GLY A 199 17.29 -10.85 16.23
N PHE A 200 17.44 -11.50 15.08
CA PHE A 200 16.56 -11.24 13.94
C PHE A 200 15.23 -11.99 14.08
N LEU A 201 14.16 -11.26 14.36
CA LEU A 201 12.80 -11.71 14.06
C LEU A 201 12.27 -10.84 12.94
N PRO A 202 11.69 -11.41 11.85
CA PRO A 202 11.06 -10.63 10.81
C PRO A 202 9.96 -9.75 11.42
N GLY A 203 10.06 -8.43 11.24
CA GLY A 203 9.13 -7.48 11.82
C GLY A 203 9.62 -6.74 13.07
N ASP A 204 10.79 -7.07 13.60
CA ASP A 204 11.42 -6.26 14.63
C ASP A 204 12.06 -5.03 14.01
N GLY A 205 11.70 -3.86 14.50
CA GLY A 205 12.23 -2.58 14.03
C GLY A 205 11.42 -1.40 14.56
N ALA A 206 11.93 -0.20 14.34
CA ALA A 206 11.18 1.01 14.63
C ALA A 206 10.21 1.31 13.48
N TYR A 207 8.92 1.27 13.76
CA TYR A 207 7.88 1.62 12.81
C TYR A 207 7.37 3.02 13.12
N PHE A 208 7.34 3.86 12.09
CA PHE A 208 6.83 5.22 12.18
C PHE A 208 5.58 5.34 11.30
N THR A 209 4.50 5.82 11.89
CA THR A 209 3.28 6.10 11.14
C THR A 209 2.95 7.58 11.24
N SER A 210 2.42 8.17 10.17
CA SER A 210 1.79 9.48 10.21
C SER A 210 0.28 9.28 10.21
N GLY A 211 -0.40 9.67 11.27
CA GLY A 211 -1.85 9.84 11.26
C GLY A 211 -2.23 11.20 10.66
N ALA A 212 -3.52 11.52 10.60
CA ALA A 212 -4.06 12.79 10.10
C ALA A 212 -3.71 14.04 10.97
N GLY A 213 -2.67 13.96 11.80
CA GLY A 213 -2.18 15.05 12.66
C GLY A 213 -0.73 15.43 12.35
N ASP A 214 -0.28 16.55 12.89
CA ASP A 214 1.07 17.08 12.66
C ASP A 214 2.20 16.29 13.35
N GLY A 215 1.89 15.17 14.01
CA GLY A 215 2.84 14.35 14.76
C GLY A 215 3.07 12.96 14.14
N PHE A 216 4.29 12.45 14.26
CA PHE A 216 4.59 11.04 14.05
C PHE A 216 4.39 10.29 15.37
N SER A 217 3.63 9.19 15.32
CA SER A 217 3.59 8.24 16.42
C SER A 217 4.71 7.22 16.22
N VAL A 218 5.51 7.03 17.25
CA VAL A 218 6.46 5.91 17.33
C VAL A 218 5.74 4.79 18.07
N PHE A 219 5.54 3.67 17.39
CA PHE A 219 5.09 2.46 18.09
C PHE A 219 6.36 1.73 18.57
N PRO A 220 6.59 1.64 19.88
CA PRO A 220 7.60 0.71 20.37
C PRO A 220 7.21 -0.70 19.92
N GLY A 221 8.20 -1.46 19.42
CA GLY A 221 7.99 -2.88 19.16
C GLY A 221 7.49 -3.58 20.44
N PRO A 222 6.91 -4.77 20.32
CA PRO A 222 6.49 -5.53 21.51
C PRO A 222 7.68 -5.72 22.42
N GLU A 223 7.49 -5.42 23.73
CA GLU A 223 8.46 -5.68 24.80
C GLU A 223 8.71 -7.18 24.95
#